data_169c86c15618992b61ab577c7f31bf95
#
_entry.id   169c86c15618992b61ab577c7f31bf95
#
_cell.length_a   1.000
_cell.length_b   1.000
_cell.length_c   1.000
_cell.angle_alpha   90.00
_cell.angle_beta   90.00
_cell.angle_gamma   90.00
#
_symmetry.space_group_name_H-M   'P 1'
#
loop_
_entity.id
_entity.type
_entity.pdbx_description
1 polymer ?
#
loop_
_entity_poly.entity_id
_entity_poly.type
_entity_poly.pdbx_seq_one_letter_code
_entity_poly.pdbx_strand_id
1 'polypeptide(L)'
;MISDHQAAVRGRWAVAAMFLANGFLFGSWAPQIPLLLPRHDITEVTLGLLIFGLGVGAVVAMSFSGAVIARTGSRRALRLFALLAVGTLLLVVLSPNLVLLALAMAVMGAFLGCMDVAMNANAVEAEKRLGRAIMSSSHGFWSLGGFIGGGLGGLAIARLGAETHALLATLATLAVMLAAMPFLISEPRRPAPAKGERRAGSWPRGWPIYILGMMALFCMVPEGGVLDWAALYLTREFGANLQTASLAFSVFAGTMAVIRFMGDAVRNRFGAVATLRVSGLIAAAGMVGASLAPNPALVIACFGLSGLGVANMVPIVLSAAGNHPGASAGSGIATVTMLGYSGILIAPSGIGFAAEHIGYRTTYFVLALLLLVVAALAGRVAAADHIGEVPATA
;
A
#
# COMPACT_ATOMS: atom_id res chain seq x y z
N MET A 1 26.95 27.00 -5.16
CA MET A 1 25.52 26.89 -4.74
C MET A 1 24.84 25.90 -5.66
N ILE A 2 24.12 24.92 -5.12
CA ILE A 2 23.31 23.96 -5.90
C ILE A 2 22.12 24.75 -6.41
N SER A 3 21.80 24.66 -7.73
CA SER A 3 20.60 25.33 -8.26
C SER A 3 19.34 24.73 -7.64
N ASP A 4 18.26 25.55 -7.50
CA ASP A 4 16.98 25.08 -6.96
C ASP A 4 16.43 23.85 -7.69
N HIS A 5 16.66 23.79 -9.01
CA HIS A 5 16.31 22.63 -9.82
C HIS A 5 17.11 21.37 -9.43
N GLN A 6 18.42 21.49 -9.22
CA GLN A 6 19.23 20.34 -8.78
C GLN A 6 18.84 19.86 -7.37
N ALA A 7 18.48 20.79 -6.48
CA ALA A 7 17.95 20.45 -5.17
C ALA A 7 16.61 19.69 -5.28
N ALA A 8 15.71 20.11 -6.17
CA ALA A 8 14.45 19.44 -6.42
C ALA A 8 14.64 18.02 -7.01
N VAL A 9 15.58 17.85 -7.95
CA VAL A 9 15.92 16.53 -8.52
C VAL A 9 16.48 15.58 -7.44
N ARG A 10 17.41 16.07 -6.59
CA ARG A 10 17.91 15.26 -5.46
C ARG A 10 16.81 14.90 -4.48
N GLY A 11 15.91 15.84 -4.18
CA GLY A 11 14.75 15.61 -3.33
C GLY A 11 13.81 14.54 -3.87
N ARG A 12 13.57 14.51 -5.18
CA ARG A 12 12.79 13.46 -5.85
C ARG A 12 13.39 12.07 -5.62
N TRP A 13 14.69 11.93 -5.81
CA TRP A 13 15.36 10.63 -5.61
C TRP A 13 15.42 10.25 -4.13
N ALA A 14 15.54 11.22 -3.24
CA ALA A 14 15.48 10.98 -1.79
C ALA A 14 14.11 10.46 -1.37
N VAL A 15 13.03 11.07 -1.83
CA VAL A 15 11.68 10.59 -1.50
C VAL A 15 11.39 9.24 -2.15
N ALA A 16 11.86 8.99 -3.39
CA ALA A 16 11.76 7.68 -4.02
C ALA A 16 12.48 6.59 -3.21
N ALA A 17 13.65 6.90 -2.65
CA ALA A 17 14.38 5.99 -1.75
C ALA A 17 13.60 5.72 -0.44
N MET A 18 12.85 6.71 0.09
CA MET A 18 11.97 6.49 1.25
C MET A 18 10.80 5.57 0.92
N PHE A 19 10.19 5.72 -0.28
CA PHE A 19 9.17 4.78 -0.75
C PHE A 19 9.73 3.37 -0.92
N LEU A 20 10.91 3.24 -1.54
CA LEU A 20 11.61 1.96 -1.68
C LEU A 20 11.86 1.31 -0.32
N ALA A 21 12.38 2.07 0.65
CA ALA A 21 12.70 1.59 2.00
C ALA A 21 11.45 1.14 2.77
N ASN A 22 10.35 1.91 2.69
CA ASN A 22 9.06 1.53 3.30
C ASN A 22 8.51 0.27 2.66
N GLY A 23 8.48 0.19 1.32
CA GLY A 23 8.05 -0.99 0.58
C GLY A 23 8.93 -2.22 0.86
N PHE A 24 10.24 -2.04 1.03
CA PHE A 24 11.16 -3.12 1.38
C PHE A 24 10.88 -3.70 2.78
N LEU A 25 10.52 -2.88 3.76
CA LEU A 25 10.08 -3.36 5.08
C LEU A 25 8.78 -4.16 4.99
N PHE A 26 7.78 -3.68 4.23
CA PHE A 26 6.55 -4.44 3.99
C PHE A 26 6.82 -5.74 3.23
N GLY A 27 7.68 -5.71 2.22
CA GLY A 27 8.10 -6.92 1.49
C GLY A 27 8.82 -7.92 2.39
N SER A 28 9.68 -7.43 3.28
CA SER A 28 10.40 -8.26 4.27
C SER A 28 9.48 -8.81 5.37
N TRP A 29 8.35 -8.15 5.64
CA TRP A 29 7.31 -8.64 6.53
C TRP A 29 6.60 -9.88 5.97
N ALA A 30 6.23 -9.87 4.67
CA ALA A 30 5.43 -10.94 4.05
C ALA A 30 5.96 -12.37 4.31
N PRO A 31 7.26 -12.70 4.14
CA PRO A 31 7.79 -14.03 4.42
C PRO A 31 7.90 -14.36 5.93
N GLN A 32 7.77 -13.38 6.83
CA GLN A 32 7.76 -13.62 8.28
C GLN A 32 6.37 -14.09 8.77
N ILE A 33 5.30 -13.74 8.06
CA ILE A 33 3.91 -14.01 8.47
C ILE A 33 3.67 -15.51 8.76
N PRO A 34 4.01 -16.45 7.85
CA PRO A 34 3.77 -17.88 8.10
C PRO A 34 4.51 -18.43 9.31
N LEU A 35 5.63 -17.81 9.70
CA LEU A 35 6.45 -18.27 10.83
C LEU A 35 5.86 -17.89 12.19
N LEU A 36 4.95 -16.93 12.25
CA LEU A 36 4.29 -16.52 13.49
C LEU A 36 3.34 -17.59 14.02
N LEU A 37 2.69 -18.35 13.13
CA LEU A 37 1.75 -19.39 13.50
C LEU A 37 2.40 -20.47 14.40
N PRO A 38 3.44 -21.19 13.96
CA PRO A 38 4.07 -22.21 14.79
C PRO A 38 4.89 -21.63 15.95
N ARG A 39 5.42 -20.39 15.80
CA ARG A 39 6.23 -19.74 16.84
C ARG A 39 5.42 -19.40 18.09
N HIS A 40 4.17 -18.98 17.91
CA HIS A 40 3.29 -18.51 18.97
C HIS A 40 2.11 -19.45 19.23
N ASP A 41 2.06 -20.61 18.53
CA ASP A 41 0.96 -21.58 18.60
C ASP A 41 -0.42 -20.93 18.40
N ILE A 42 -0.56 -20.18 17.30
CA ILE A 42 -1.78 -19.41 16.97
C ILE A 42 -2.42 -19.88 15.67
N THR A 43 -3.73 -19.61 15.55
CA THR A 43 -4.53 -19.90 14.37
C THR A 43 -4.47 -18.75 13.35
N GLU A 44 -4.96 -19.00 12.11
CA GLU A 44 -5.12 -17.98 11.08
C GLU A 44 -6.06 -16.85 11.51
N VAL A 45 -7.12 -17.16 12.29
CA VAL A 45 -8.01 -16.13 12.88
C VAL A 45 -7.25 -15.23 13.83
N THR A 46 -6.45 -15.80 14.73
CA THR A 46 -5.63 -15.02 15.66
C THR A 46 -4.61 -14.16 14.91
N LEU A 47 -3.95 -14.71 13.88
CA LEU A 47 -3.05 -13.95 13.01
C LEU A 47 -3.79 -12.80 12.32
N GLY A 48 -4.99 -13.05 11.79
CA GLY A 48 -5.84 -12.02 11.18
C GLY A 48 -6.18 -10.89 12.17
N LEU A 49 -6.46 -11.21 13.44
CA LEU A 49 -6.69 -10.21 14.49
C LEU A 49 -5.42 -9.41 14.82
N LEU A 50 -4.25 -10.04 14.78
CA LEU A 50 -2.97 -9.34 14.96
C LEU A 50 -2.69 -8.37 13.80
N ILE A 51 -2.93 -8.79 12.55
CA ILE A 51 -2.80 -7.92 11.37
C ILE A 51 -3.87 -6.81 11.39
N PHE A 52 -5.09 -7.10 11.87
CA PHE A 52 -6.08 -6.06 12.15
C PHE A 52 -5.56 -5.04 13.17
N GLY A 53 -4.91 -5.49 14.25
CA GLY A 53 -4.27 -4.64 15.25
C GLY A 53 -3.17 -3.74 14.66
N LEU A 54 -2.37 -4.26 13.71
CA LEU A 54 -1.41 -3.49 12.91
C LEU A 54 -2.13 -2.39 12.12
N GLY A 55 -3.23 -2.72 11.45
CA GLY A 55 -4.07 -1.76 10.71
C GLY A 55 -4.68 -0.68 11.61
N VAL A 56 -5.20 -1.05 12.80
CA VAL A 56 -5.70 -0.10 13.82
C VAL A 56 -4.60 0.86 14.24
N GLY A 57 -3.40 0.33 14.54
CA GLY A 57 -2.23 1.15 14.87
C GLY A 57 -1.92 2.17 13.78
N ALA A 58 -1.95 1.74 12.51
CA ALA A 58 -1.73 2.63 11.36
C ALA A 58 -2.79 3.74 11.30
N VAL A 59 -4.08 3.41 11.28
CA VAL A 59 -5.17 4.39 11.13
C VAL A 59 -5.19 5.41 12.28
N VAL A 60 -5.03 4.94 13.51
CA VAL A 60 -4.97 5.81 14.69
C VAL A 60 -3.79 6.76 14.59
N ALA A 61 -2.59 6.28 14.31
CA ALA A 61 -1.40 7.11 14.25
C ALA A 61 -1.39 8.07 13.05
N MET A 62 -1.86 7.62 11.87
CA MET A 62 -2.00 8.45 10.68
C MET A 62 -2.91 9.67 10.93
N SER A 63 -3.93 9.53 11.77
CA SER A 63 -4.81 10.65 12.15
C SER A 63 -4.07 11.80 12.83
N PHE A 64 -2.97 11.51 13.52
CA PHE A 64 -2.11 12.51 14.18
C PHE A 64 -0.95 12.98 13.30
N SER A 65 -0.54 12.18 12.31
CA SER A 65 0.62 12.48 11.45
C SER A 65 0.47 13.81 10.72
N GLY A 66 -0.74 14.14 10.26
CA GLY A 66 -1.05 15.41 9.61
C GLY A 66 -0.77 16.63 10.50
N ALA A 67 -1.06 16.54 11.81
CA ALA A 67 -0.75 17.60 12.76
C ALA A 67 0.76 17.77 12.99
N VAL A 68 1.51 16.67 13.00
CA VAL A 68 2.98 16.70 13.09
C VAL A 68 3.57 17.34 11.83
N ILE A 69 3.12 16.93 10.64
CA ILE A 69 3.54 17.51 9.36
C ILE A 69 3.24 19.01 9.30
N ALA A 70 2.05 19.43 9.70
CA ALA A 70 1.66 20.84 9.70
C ALA A 70 2.55 21.71 10.61
N ARG A 71 3.01 21.15 11.76
CA ARG A 71 3.85 21.87 12.73
C ARG A 71 5.34 21.86 12.36
N THR A 72 5.83 20.75 11.82
CA THR A 72 7.28 20.52 11.64
C THR A 72 7.74 20.55 10.19
N GLY A 73 6.81 20.47 9.24
CA GLY A 73 7.04 20.24 7.81
C GLY A 73 7.23 18.75 7.48
N SER A 74 6.99 18.38 6.21
CA SER A 74 7.05 16.98 5.75
C SER A 74 8.43 16.36 5.91
N ARG A 75 9.50 17.13 5.69
CA ARG A 75 10.90 16.67 5.85
C ARG A 75 11.21 16.16 7.25
N ARG A 76 10.85 16.94 8.29
CA ARG A 76 11.15 16.58 9.69
C ARG A 76 10.26 15.44 10.15
N ALA A 77 8.98 15.48 9.79
CA ALA A 77 8.03 14.41 10.08
C ALA A 77 8.47 13.08 9.46
N LEU A 78 8.87 13.08 8.18
CA LEU A 78 9.33 11.89 7.48
C LEU A 78 10.60 11.30 8.12
N ARG A 79 11.58 12.14 8.50
CA ARG A 79 12.77 11.68 9.22
C ARG A 79 12.43 11.03 10.55
N LEU A 80 11.56 11.65 11.34
CA LEU A 80 11.11 11.10 12.62
C LEU A 80 10.42 9.75 12.44
N PHE A 81 9.41 9.69 11.59
CA PHE A 81 8.63 8.47 11.40
C PHE A 81 9.44 7.35 10.75
N ALA A 82 10.35 7.65 9.82
CA ALA A 82 11.25 6.66 9.24
C ALA A 82 12.18 6.03 10.29
N LEU A 83 12.76 6.83 11.19
CA LEU A 83 13.60 6.32 12.28
C LEU A 83 12.82 5.50 13.30
N LEU A 84 11.55 5.85 13.56
CA LEU A 84 10.67 5.05 14.43
C LEU A 84 10.20 3.76 13.74
N ALA A 85 9.99 3.78 12.43
CA ALA A 85 9.54 2.63 11.66
C ALA A 85 10.62 1.57 11.45
N VAL A 86 11.88 1.97 11.27
CA VAL A 86 12.96 1.10 10.78
C VAL A 86 13.19 -0.16 11.62
N GLY A 87 13.06 -0.07 12.95
CA GLY A 87 13.27 -1.20 13.87
C GLY A 87 12.04 -2.06 14.14
N THR A 88 10.87 -1.69 13.61
CA THR A 88 9.60 -2.33 14.00
C THR A 88 9.47 -3.77 13.53
N LEU A 89 10.00 -4.11 12.35
CA LEU A 89 10.05 -5.51 11.88
C LEU A 89 10.86 -6.40 12.84
N LEU A 90 11.99 -5.90 13.31
CA LEU A 90 12.83 -6.61 14.28
C LEU A 90 12.10 -6.80 15.62
N LEU A 91 11.36 -5.78 16.10
CA LEU A 91 10.54 -5.89 17.30
C LEU A 91 9.47 -6.99 17.18
N VAL A 92 8.80 -7.06 16.03
CA VAL A 92 7.81 -8.11 15.75
C VAL A 92 8.46 -9.50 15.79
N VAL A 93 9.58 -9.68 15.09
CA VAL A 93 10.26 -10.97 14.99
C VAL A 93 10.86 -11.42 16.33
N LEU A 94 11.32 -10.49 17.16
CA LEU A 94 11.89 -10.80 18.48
C LEU A 94 10.86 -10.89 19.61
N SER A 95 9.57 -10.70 19.33
CA SER A 95 8.51 -10.76 20.37
C SER A 95 8.43 -12.14 21.01
N PRO A 96 8.59 -12.26 22.34
CA PRO A 96 8.66 -13.56 23.02
C PRO A 96 7.28 -14.15 23.33
N ASN A 97 6.21 -13.37 23.27
CA ASN A 97 4.85 -13.80 23.56
C ASN A 97 3.81 -13.03 22.75
N LEU A 98 2.57 -13.52 22.76
CA LEU A 98 1.48 -12.98 21.96
C LEU A 98 1.13 -11.51 22.28
N VAL A 99 1.21 -11.11 23.55
CA VAL A 99 0.90 -9.73 23.98
C VAL A 99 1.92 -8.75 23.41
N LEU A 100 3.21 -9.05 23.54
CA LEU A 100 4.28 -8.22 22.99
C LEU A 100 4.27 -8.25 21.46
N LEU A 101 3.92 -9.37 20.83
CA LEU A 101 3.70 -9.46 19.39
C LEU A 101 2.58 -8.50 18.93
N ALA A 102 1.43 -8.53 19.61
CA ALA A 102 0.30 -7.65 19.28
C ALA A 102 0.68 -6.16 19.41
N LEU A 103 1.39 -5.79 20.49
CA LEU A 103 1.89 -4.44 20.67
C LEU A 103 2.92 -4.04 19.60
N ALA A 104 3.88 -4.92 19.29
CA ALA A 104 4.89 -4.68 18.26
C ALA A 104 4.25 -4.51 16.88
N MET A 105 3.25 -5.31 16.53
CA MET A 105 2.51 -5.18 15.28
C MET A 105 1.70 -3.87 15.22
N ALA A 106 1.02 -3.47 16.29
CA ALA A 106 0.32 -2.19 16.34
C ALA A 106 1.29 -1.00 16.19
N VAL A 107 2.47 -1.07 16.83
CA VAL A 107 3.55 -0.07 16.71
C VAL A 107 4.13 -0.06 15.29
N MET A 108 4.33 -1.22 14.69
CA MET A 108 4.79 -1.33 13.29
C MET A 108 3.81 -0.64 12.33
N GLY A 109 2.50 -0.94 12.46
CA GLY A 109 1.47 -0.27 11.68
C GLY A 109 1.46 1.24 11.88
N ALA A 110 1.52 1.68 13.13
CA ALA A 110 1.54 3.10 13.50
C ALA A 110 2.67 3.86 12.80
N PHE A 111 3.89 3.39 12.90
CA PHE A 111 5.04 4.12 12.37
C PHE A 111 5.22 3.98 10.87
N LEU A 112 4.94 2.80 10.28
CA LEU A 112 4.94 2.64 8.83
C LEU A 112 3.85 3.49 8.18
N GLY A 113 2.63 3.54 8.78
CA GLY A 113 1.55 4.40 8.29
C GLY A 113 1.88 5.90 8.41
N CYS A 114 2.43 6.35 9.54
CA CYS A 114 2.87 7.75 9.69
C CYS A 114 3.98 8.11 8.69
N MET A 115 4.91 7.18 8.44
CA MET A 115 5.95 7.35 7.43
C MET A 115 5.34 7.46 6.03
N ASP A 116 4.31 6.64 5.72
CA ASP A 116 3.60 6.69 4.44
C ASP A 116 2.98 8.08 4.21
N VAL A 117 2.22 8.61 5.17
CA VAL A 117 1.64 9.97 5.05
C VAL A 117 2.74 11.03 4.86
N ALA A 118 3.84 10.94 5.59
CA ALA A 118 4.91 11.94 5.53
C ALA A 118 5.71 11.87 4.21
N MET A 119 5.97 10.66 3.67
CA MET A 119 6.65 10.53 2.38
C MET A 119 5.77 10.97 1.21
N ASN A 120 4.46 10.70 1.24
CA ASN A 120 3.52 11.24 0.27
C ASN A 120 3.48 12.78 0.31
N ALA A 121 3.44 13.40 1.50
CA ALA A 121 3.49 14.86 1.64
C ALA A 121 4.80 15.44 1.08
N ASN A 122 5.96 14.79 1.31
CA ASN A 122 7.25 15.22 0.77
C ASN A 122 7.32 15.02 -0.76
N ALA A 123 6.70 13.96 -1.29
CA ALA A 123 6.58 13.74 -2.74
C ALA A 123 5.78 14.85 -3.43
N VAL A 124 4.64 15.27 -2.86
CA VAL A 124 3.85 16.40 -3.36
C VAL A 124 4.67 17.69 -3.42
N GLU A 125 5.49 17.96 -2.41
CA GLU A 125 6.38 19.13 -2.43
C GLU A 125 7.46 19.01 -3.50
N ALA A 126 7.98 17.79 -3.75
CA ALA A 126 8.91 17.53 -4.84
C ALA A 126 8.26 17.75 -6.22
N GLU A 127 7.02 17.29 -6.42
CA GLU A 127 6.23 17.53 -7.65
C GLU A 127 6.10 19.03 -7.95
N LYS A 128 5.73 19.83 -6.94
CA LYS A 128 5.57 21.29 -7.09
C LYS A 128 6.86 21.96 -7.54
N ARG A 129 8.00 21.58 -6.95
CA ARG A 129 9.31 22.18 -7.31
C ARG A 129 9.83 21.72 -8.66
N LEU A 130 9.47 20.50 -9.09
CA LEU A 130 9.88 19.95 -10.38
C LEU A 130 8.95 20.38 -11.52
N GLY A 131 7.72 20.85 -11.22
CA GLY A 131 6.69 21.15 -12.22
C GLY A 131 6.23 19.91 -13.00
N ARG A 132 6.38 18.71 -12.44
CA ARG A 132 5.95 17.46 -13.07
C ARG A 132 5.53 16.41 -12.05
N ALA A 133 4.58 15.56 -12.41
CA ALA A 133 4.10 14.46 -11.59
C ALA A 133 5.21 13.41 -11.33
N ILE A 134 5.32 12.97 -10.07
CA ILE A 134 6.24 11.90 -9.64
C ILE A 134 5.56 10.90 -8.70
N MET A 135 4.28 11.08 -8.36
CA MET A 135 3.60 10.26 -7.36
C MET A 135 3.50 8.79 -7.80
N SER A 136 3.06 8.53 -9.04
CA SER A 136 2.95 7.17 -9.57
C SER A 136 4.29 6.43 -9.54
N SER A 137 5.36 7.09 -9.99
CA SER A 137 6.72 6.51 -9.94
C SER A 137 7.23 6.33 -8.51
N SER A 138 6.84 7.18 -7.56
CA SER A 138 7.19 7.01 -6.15
C SER A 138 6.55 5.74 -5.58
N HIS A 139 5.26 5.51 -5.83
CA HIS A 139 4.61 4.25 -5.49
C HIS A 139 5.16 3.05 -6.27
N GLY A 140 5.69 3.26 -7.49
CA GLY A 140 6.46 2.26 -8.23
C GLY A 140 7.71 1.82 -7.46
N PHE A 141 8.44 2.75 -6.83
CA PHE A 141 9.57 2.42 -5.96
C PHE A 141 9.14 1.67 -4.70
N TRP A 142 7.98 2.00 -4.13
CA TRP A 142 7.40 1.22 -3.03
C TRP A 142 7.18 -0.24 -3.42
N SER A 143 6.54 -0.48 -4.57
CA SER A 143 6.29 -1.82 -5.10
C SER A 143 7.59 -2.56 -5.44
N LEU A 144 8.61 -1.85 -5.96
CA LEU A 144 9.95 -2.41 -6.20
C LEU A 144 10.61 -2.82 -4.88
N GLY A 145 10.46 -2.02 -3.82
CA GLY A 145 10.90 -2.38 -2.47
C GLY A 145 10.22 -3.66 -1.98
N GLY A 146 8.91 -3.76 -2.16
CA GLY A 146 8.12 -4.96 -1.85
C GLY A 146 8.60 -6.19 -2.58
N PHE A 147 8.86 -6.07 -3.88
CA PHE A 147 9.45 -7.12 -4.72
C PHE A 147 10.80 -7.62 -4.17
N ILE A 148 11.71 -6.69 -3.88
CA ILE A 148 13.05 -7.03 -3.37
C ILE A 148 12.95 -7.65 -1.98
N GLY A 149 12.17 -7.04 -1.06
CA GLY A 149 12.01 -7.51 0.31
C GLY A 149 11.36 -8.91 0.39
N GLY A 150 10.29 -9.15 -0.39
CA GLY A 150 9.63 -10.44 -0.45
C GLY A 150 10.51 -11.52 -1.09
N GLY A 151 11.13 -11.23 -2.22
CA GLY A 151 11.96 -12.18 -2.96
C GLY A 151 13.24 -12.58 -2.21
N LEU A 152 13.98 -11.59 -1.70
CA LEU A 152 15.19 -11.86 -0.92
C LEU A 152 14.88 -12.34 0.50
N GLY A 153 13.76 -11.90 1.08
CA GLY A 153 13.37 -12.22 2.46
C GLY A 153 13.20 -13.72 2.67
N GLY A 154 12.44 -14.41 1.81
CA GLY A 154 12.25 -15.84 1.90
C GLY A 154 13.55 -16.62 1.77
N LEU A 155 14.44 -16.21 0.84
CA LEU A 155 15.76 -16.82 0.67
C LEU A 155 16.67 -16.57 1.89
N ALA A 156 16.68 -15.35 2.43
CA ALA A 156 17.47 -14.99 3.58
C ALA A 156 17.01 -15.74 4.84
N ILE A 157 15.70 -15.86 5.06
CA ILE A 157 15.14 -16.63 6.18
C ILE A 157 15.53 -18.11 6.07
N ALA A 158 15.43 -18.69 4.89
CA ALA A 158 15.76 -20.10 4.68
C ALA A 158 17.25 -20.42 4.97
N ARG A 159 18.16 -19.45 4.73
CA ARG A 159 19.61 -19.65 4.92
C ARG A 159 20.14 -19.14 6.26
N LEU A 160 19.58 -18.06 6.78
CA LEU A 160 20.14 -17.32 7.92
C LEU A 160 19.19 -17.29 9.13
N GLY A 161 17.95 -17.72 8.96
CA GLY A 161 16.91 -17.65 9.98
C GLY A 161 16.17 -16.33 10.02
N ALA A 162 14.99 -16.34 10.66
CA ALA A 162 14.04 -15.23 10.71
C ALA A 162 14.62 -13.97 11.38
N GLU A 163 15.34 -14.15 12.48
CA GLU A 163 15.91 -13.06 13.29
C GLU A 163 17.05 -12.34 12.56
N THR A 164 17.96 -13.10 11.96
CA THR A 164 19.06 -12.55 11.14
C THR A 164 18.52 -11.81 9.93
N HIS A 165 17.50 -12.35 9.25
CA HIS A 165 16.84 -11.66 8.15
C HIS A 165 16.25 -10.33 8.62
N ALA A 166 15.50 -10.30 9.74
CA ALA A 166 14.89 -9.07 10.26
C ALA A 166 15.95 -8.02 10.63
N LEU A 167 17.07 -8.45 11.22
CA LEU A 167 18.20 -7.57 11.53
C LEU A 167 18.82 -6.99 10.26
N LEU A 168 19.12 -7.83 9.26
CA LEU A 168 19.70 -7.38 7.99
C LEU A 168 18.75 -6.44 7.23
N ALA A 169 17.46 -6.75 7.20
CA ALA A 169 16.43 -5.89 6.60
C ALA A 169 16.37 -4.53 7.32
N THR A 170 16.42 -4.52 8.64
CA THR A 170 16.47 -3.29 9.45
C THR A 170 17.71 -2.45 9.11
N LEU A 171 18.89 -3.07 9.08
CA LEU A 171 20.15 -2.37 8.79
C LEU A 171 20.21 -1.83 7.36
N ALA A 172 19.76 -2.62 6.38
CA ALA A 172 19.70 -2.19 4.99
C ALA A 172 18.73 -1.00 4.81
N THR A 173 17.54 -1.09 5.42
CA THR A 173 16.55 -0.01 5.41
C THR A 173 17.11 1.25 6.07
N LEU A 174 17.74 1.13 7.25
CA LEU A 174 18.36 2.24 7.95
C LEU A 174 19.43 2.93 7.09
N ALA A 175 20.29 2.15 6.44
CA ALA A 175 21.33 2.70 5.55
C ALA A 175 20.73 3.51 4.40
N VAL A 176 19.70 3.00 3.72
CA VAL A 176 18.99 3.72 2.65
C VAL A 176 18.34 5.00 3.17
N MET A 177 17.63 4.92 4.32
CA MET A 177 16.98 6.08 4.94
C MET A 177 17.99 7.16 5.33
N LEU A 178 19.09 6.80 5.99
CA LEU A 178 20.13 7.75 6.40
C LEU A 178 20.80 8.42 5.19
N ALA A 179 21.05 7.69 4.12
CA ALA A 179 21.61 8.24 2.88
C ALA A 179 20.64 9.21 2.18
N ALA A 180 19.32 8.94 2.23
CA ALA A 180 18.30 9.77 1.58
C ALA A 180 17.90 11.02 2.42
N MET A 181 17.87 10.91 3.74
CA MET A 181 17.39 11.96 4.67
C MET A 181 17.99 13.37 4.44
N PRO A 182 19.28 13.54 4.16
CA PRO A 182 19.85 14.87 3.94
C PRO A 182 19.23 15.61 2.76
N PHE A 183 18.80 14.88 1.73
CA PHE A 183 18.33 15.42 0.45
C PHE A 183 16.82 15.61 0.38
N LEU A 184 16.05 15.19 1.39
CA LEU A 184 14.60 15.42 1.46
C LEU A 184 14.28 16.91 1.38
N ILE A 185 13.21 17.26 0.66
CA ILE A 185 12.78 18.63 0.42
C ILE A 185 12.29 19.27 1.72
N SER A 186 12.82 20.47 2.02
CA SER A 186 12.37 21.29 3.14
C SER A 186 11.33 22.29 2.64
N GLU A 187 10.16 22.29 3.23
CA GLU A 187 9.10 23.27 2.96
C GLU A 187 9.32 24.53 3.78
N PRO A 188 8.94 25.72 3.24
CA PRO A 188 8.74 26.89 4.08
C PRO A 188 7.66 26.56 5.14
N ARG A 189 7.85 26.99 6.39
CA ARG A 189 6.81 26.84 7.41
C ARG A 189 5.53 27.53 6.92
N ARG A 190 4.46 26.79 6.69
CA ARG A 190 3.15 27.38 6.51
C ARG A 190 2.70 27.97 7.84
N PRO A 191 2.19 29.21 7.87
CA PRO A 191 1.47 29.72 9.04
C PRO A 191 0.38 28.71 9.42
N ALA A 192 0.20 28.49 10.72
CA ALA A 192 -0.91 27.65 11.19
C ALA A 192 -2.22 28.22 10.59
N PRO A 193 -3.14 27.38 10.05
CA PRO A 193 -4.43 27.87 9.56
C PRO A 193 -5.10 28.68 10.68
N ALA A 194 -5.65 29.85 10.33
CA ALA A 194 -6.33 30.72 11.26
C ALA A 194 -7.44 29.93 11.98
N LYS A 195 -7.62 30.19 13.29
CA LYS A 195 -8.71 29.59 14.06
C LYS A 195 -10.04 30.00 13.38
N GLY A 196 -10.66 29.06 12.67
CA GLY A 196 -11.92 29.29 11.93
C GLY A 196 -11.98 28.62 10.56
N GLU A 197 -10.86 28.32 9.91
CA GLU A 197 -10.84 27.69 8.58
C GLU A 197 -10.97 26.15 8.60
N ARG A 198 -11.13 25.54 9.76
CA ARG A 198 -11.63 24.17 9.86
C ARG A 198 -13.13 24.18 9.53
N ARG A 199 -13.50 24.37 8.29
CA ARG A 199 -14.75 23.78 7.82
C ARG A 199 -14.57 22.28 7.96
N ALA A 200 -15.18 21.72 9.01
CA ALA A 200 -15.47 20.31 9.07
C ALA A 200 -16.10 19.96 7.72
N GLY A 201 -15.39 19.23 6.87
CA GLY A 201 -15.89 18.88 5.56
C GLY A 201 -17.23 18.19 5.76
N SER A 202 -18.30 18.82 5.29
CA SER A 202 -19.58 18.12 5.25
C SER A 202 -19.39 16.90 4.37
N TRP A 203 -19.81 15.74 4.86
CA TRP A 203 -19.82 14.52 4.09
C TRP A 203 -20.50 14.76 2.75
N PRO A 204 -19.92 14.31 1.62
CA PRO A 204 -20.54 14.51 0.31
C PRO A 204 -21.96 13.96 0.28
N ARG A 205 -22.91 14.75 -0.24
CA ARG A 205 -24.33 14.42 -0.26
C ARG A 205 -24.74 13.62 -1.51
N GLY A 206 -24.04 12.59 -1.89
CA GLY A 206 -24.41 11.85 -3.11
C GLY A 206 -23.87 10.43 -3.12
N TRP A 207 -24.70 9.48 -3.47
CA TRP A 207 -24.33 8.05 -3.62
C TRP A 207 -23.10 7.80 -4.52
N PRO A 208 -22.88 8.55 -5.62
CA PRO A 208 -21.77 8.24 -6.51
C PRO A 208 -20.40 8.25 -5.84
N ILE A 209 -20.16 9.15 -4.87
CA ILE A 209 -18.87 9.22 -4.16
C ILE A 209 -18.65 7.99 -3.26
N TYR A 210 -19.71 7.46 -2.65
CA TYR A 210 -19.65 6.26 -1.83
C TYR A 210 -19.45 5.00 -2.67
N ILE A 211 -19.99 4.97 -3.91
CA ILE A 211 -19.69 3.91 -4.88
C ILE A 211 -18.19 3.90 -5.21
N LEU A 212 -17.60 5.07 -5.47
CA LEU A 212 -16.15 5.18 -5.68
C LEU A 212 -15.36 4.72 -4.44
N GLY A 213 -15.84 5.04 -3.24
CA GLY A 213 -15.25 4.55 -1.99
C GLY A 213 -15.31 3.02 -1.86
N MET A 214 -16.44 2.41 -2.18
CA MET A 214 -16.58 0.95 -2.23
C MET A 214 -15.69 0.32 -3.30
N MET A 215 -15.55 0.97 -4.47
CA MET A 215 -14.62 0.51 -5.50
C MET A 215 -13.18 0.56 -5.01
N ALA A 216 -12.77 1.62 -4.31
CA ALA A 216 -11.44 1.72 -3.69
C ALA A 216 -11.22 0.59 -2.67
N LEU A 217 -12.19 0.33 -1.79
CA LEU A 217 -12.16 -0.79 -0.85
C LEU A 217 -11.99 -2.12 -1.58
N PHE A 218 -12.79 -2.38 -2.63
CA PHE A 218 -12.72 -3.62 -3.40
C PHE A 218 -11.42 -3.76 -4.22
N CYS A 219 -10.69 -2.68 -4.48
CA CYS A 219 -9.34 -2.74 -5.04
C CYS A 219 -8.29 -3.07 -3.97
N MET A 220 -8.40 -2.45 -2.79
CA MET A 220 -7.36 -2.53 -1.74
C MET A 220 -7.42 -3.85 -0.97
N VAL A 221 -8.61 -4.44 -0.78
CA VAL A 221 -8.77 -5.72 -0.09
C VAL A 221 -8.01 -6.87 -0.76
N PRO A 222 -8.10 -7.12 -2.09
CA PRO A 222 -7.31 -8.14 -2.75
C PRO A 222 -5.79 -7.88 -2.73
N GLU A 223 -5.36 -6.62 -2.80
CA GLU A 223 -3.94 -6.24 -2.69
C GLU A 223 -3.39 -6.63 -1.31
N GLY A 224 -4.10 -6.28 -0.23
CA GLY A 224 -3.76 -6.68 1.13
C GLY A 224 -3.82 -8.20 1.32
N GLY A 225 -4.78 -8.87 0.69
CA GLY A 225 -4.91 -10.33 0.72
C GLY A 225 -3.70 -11.05 0.13
N VAL A 226 -3.08 -10.52 -0.91
CA VAL A 226 -1.82 -11.08 -1.44
C VAL A 226 -0.65 -10.76 -0.52
N LEU A 227 -0.56 -9.51 -0.02
CA LEU A 227 0.53 -9.10 0.88
C LEU A 227 0.61 -9.99 2.12
N ASP A 228 -0.52 -10.18 2.80
CA ASP A 228 -0.54 -10.81 4.12
C ASP A 228 -0.74 -12.33 4.07
N TRP A 229 -1.41 -12.86 3.04
CA TRP A 229 -1.90 -14.23 3.05
C TRP A 229 -1.36 -15.13 1.93
N ALA A 230 -0.74 -14.57 0.87
CA ALA A 230 -0.30 -15.40 -0.26
C ALA A 230 0.81 -16.40 0.11
N ALA A 231 1.75 -16.00 0.98
CA ALA A 231 2.80 -16.91 1.44
C ALA A 231 2.20 -18.06 2.27
N LEU A 232 1.23 -17.75 3.13
CA LEU A 232 0.54 -18.75 3.94
C LEU A 232 -0.33 -19.68 3.07
N TYR A 233 -1.00 -19.13 2.05
CA TYR A 233 -1.73 -19.93 1.07
C TYR A 233 -0.84 -20.99 0.40
N LEU A 234 0.35 -20.60 -0.07
CA LEU A 234 1.26 -21.56 -0.70
C LEU A 234 1.79 -22.61 0.27
N THR A 235 2.08 -22.24 1.51
CA THR A 235 2.56 -23.20 2.52
C THR A 235 1.47 -24.17 2.96
N ARG A 236 0.22 -23.70 3.14
CA ARG A 236 -0.90 -24.52 3.61
C ARG A 236 -1.46 -25.46 2.54
N GLU A 237 -1.71 -24.93 1.34
CA GLU A 237 -2.36 -25.68 0.28
C GLU A 237 -1.41 -26.61 -0.50
N PHE A 238 -0.12 -26.25 -0.58
CA PHE A 238 0.83 -26.96 -1.44
C PHE A 238 2.05 -27.48 -0.69
N GLY A 239 2.17 -27.22 0.61
CA GLY A 239 3.39 -27.58 1.36
C GLY A 239 4.64 -26.86 0.83
N ALA A 240 4.49 -25.70 0.17
CA ALA A 240 5.61 -24.98 -0.38
C ALA A 240 6.57 -24.53 0.73
N ASN A 241 7.88 -24.63 0.46
CA ASN A 241 8.86 -24.05 1.37
C ASN A 241 8.76 -22.52 1.38
N LEU A 242 9.29 -21.89 2.42
CA LEU A 242 9.19 -20.47 2.64
C LEU A 242 9.77 -19.63 1.50
N GLN A 243 10.87 -20.10 0.89
CA GLN A 243 11.51 -19.43 -0.24
C GLN A 243 10.55 -19.33 -1.44
N THR A 244 9.88 -20.42 -1.79
CA THR A 244 8.88 -20.45 -2.86
C THR A 244 7.63 -19.64 -2.47
N ALA A 245 7.17 -19.79 -1.24
CA ALA A 245 5.96 -19.10 -0.75
C ALA A 245 6.11 -17.55 -0.78
N SER A 246 7.27 -17.02 -0.42
CA SER A 246 7.53 -15.58 -0.43
C SER A 246 7.55 -14.97 -1.83
N LEU A 247 7.78 -15.78 -2.88
CA LEU A 247 7.73 -15.30 -4.27
C LEU A 247 6.31 -14.89 -4.70
N ALA A 248 5.26 -15.37 -4.02
CA ALA A 248 3.89 -15.00 -4.35
C ALA A 248 3.66 -13.49 -4.25
N PHE A 249 3.96 -12.89 -3.10
CA PHE A 249 3.89 -11.44 -2.93
C PHE A 249 4.98 -10.72 -3.74
N SER A 250 6.18 -11.26 -3.79
CA SER A 250 7.29 -10.66 -4.52
C SER A 250 6.95 -10.44 -6.00
N VAL A 251 6.49 -11.48 -6.71
CA VAL A 251 6.13 -11.38 -8.13
C VAL A 251 4.94 -10.44 -8.33
N PHE A 252 3.93 -10.51 -7.44
CA PHE A 252 2.81 -9.57 -7.45
C PHE A 252 3.28 -8.10 -7.35
N ALA A 253 4.12 -7.78 -6.38
CA ALA A 253 4.65 -6.44 -6.16
C ALA A 253 5.56 -5.98 -7.31
N GLY A 254 6.36 -6.90 -7.88
CA GLY A 254 7.24 -6.63 -9.00
C GLY A 254 6.47 -6.25 -10.27
N THR A 255 5.44 -7.01 -10.63
CA THR A 255 4.58 -6.72 -11.78
C THR A 255 3.78 -5.44 -11.57
N MET A 256 3.32 -5.19 -10.35
CA MET A 256 2.69 -3.93 -9.98
C MET A 256 3.65 -2.74 -10.16
N ALA A 257 4.93 -2.88 -9.77
CA ALA A 257 5.92 -1.83 -9.96
C ALA A 257 6.07 -1.46 -11.44
N VAL A 258 6.17 -2.45 -12.33
CA VAL A 258 6.28 -2.22 -13.78
C VAL A 258 5.12 -1.36 -14.29
N ILE A 259 3.89 -1.73 -13.95
CA ILE A 259 2.71 -0.99 -14.40
C ILE A 259 2.61 0.39 -13.75
N ARG A 260 2.98 0.55 -12.48
CA ARG A 260 3.00 1.87 -11.81
C ARG A 260 3.98 2.85 -12.45
N PHE A 261 5.11 2.38 -12.99
CA PHE A 261 6.02 3.24 -13.76
C PHE A 261 5.47 3.63 -15.13
N MET A 262 4.55 2.84 -15.72
CA MET A 262 3.93 3.08 -17.03
C MET A 262 2.51 3.66 -16.92
N GLY A 263 1.94 3.73 -15.72
CA GLY A 263 0.50 3.94 -15.47
C GLY A 263 -0.06 5.21 -16.11
N ASP A 264 0.65 6.31 -15.98
CA ASP A 264 0.20 7.59 -16.52
C ASP A 264 0.13 7.54 -18.07
N ALA A 265 1.10 6.90 -18.74
CA ALA A 265 1.10 6.74 -20.20
C ALA A 265 -0.06 5.85 -20.68
N VAL A 266 -0.34 4.75 -19.98
CA VAL A 266 -1.44 3.84 -20.29
C VAL A 266 -2.79 4.57 -20.14
N ARG A 267 -3.00 5.26 -19.03
CA ARG A 267 -4.22 6.01 -18.76
C ARG A 267 -4.43 7.14 -19.78
N ASN A 268 -3.38 7.90 -20.10
CA ASN A 268 -3.47 9.00 -21.06
C ASN A 268 -3.82 8.51 -22.46
N ARG A 269 -3.41 7.27 -22.81
CA ARG A 269 -3.68 6.69 -24.14
C ARG A 269 -5.07 6.08 -24.26
N PHE A 270 -5.57 5.40 -23.22
CA PHE A 270 -6.77 4.57 -23.30
C PHE A 270 -7.96 5.12 -22.47
N GLY A 271 -7.74 6.18 -21.68
CA GLY A 271 -8.73 6.74 -20.76
C GLY A 271 -8.89 5.95 -19.48
N ALA A 272 -9.49 6.57 -18.47
CA ALA A 272 -9.65 6.00 -17.13
C ALA A 272 -10.62 4.81 -17.11
N VAL A 273 -11.75 4.93 -17.82
CA VAL A 273 -12.80 3.89 -17.83
C VAL A 273 -12.30 2.58 -18.46
N ALA A 274 -11.68 2.66 -19.65
CA ALA A 274 -11.14 1.48 -20.32
C ALA A 274 -9.99 0.86 -19.53
N THR A 275 -9.07 1.70 -19.03
CA THR A 275 -7.94 1.25 -18.22
C THR A 275 -8.44 0.54 -16.97
N LEU A 276 -9.38 1.11 -16.20
CA LEU A 276 -9.90 0.47 -14.98
C LEU A 276 -10.61 -0.84 -15.28
N ARG A 277 -11.42 -0.89 -16.34
CA ARG A 277 -12.16 -2.12 -16.73
C ARG A 277 -11.20 -3.25 -17.07
N VAL A 278 -10.25 -3.00 -17.97
CA VAL A 278 -9.26 -4.01 -18.39
C VAL A 278 -8.38 -4.42 -17.21
N SER A 279 -7.94 -3.46 -16.39
CA SER A 279 -7.18 -3.71 -15.16
C SER A 279 -7.93 -4.62 -14.20
N GLY A 280 -9.21 -4.35 -13.95
CA GLY A 280 -10.04 -5.16 -13.07
C GLY A 280 -10.26 -6.59 -13.60
N LEU A 281 -10.44 -6.75 -14.91
CA LEU A 281 -10.57 -8.08 -15.53
C LEU A 281 -9.27 -8.88 -15.45
N ILE A 282 -8.12 -8.25 -15.73
CA ILE A 282 -6.80 -8.88 -15.61
C ILE A 282 -6.55 -9.30 -14.16
N ALA A 283 -6.82 -8.40 -13.20
CA ALA A 283 -6.64 -8.66 -11.78
C ALA A 283 -7.52 -9.83 -11.30
N ALA A 284 -8.80 -9.83 -11.70
CA ALA A 284 -9.73 -10.89 -11.36
C ALA A 284 -9.32 -12.23 -11.99
N ALA A 285 -8.91 -12.23 -13.26
CA ALA A 285 -8.41 -13.44 -13.93
C ALA A 285 -7.18 -14.02 -13.20
N GLY A 286 -6.28 -13.15 -12.75
CA GLY A 286 -5.14 -13.55 -11.91
C GLY A 286 -5.59 -14.22 -10.60
N MET A 287 -6.54 -13.62 -9.87
CA MET A 287 -7.07 -14.18 -8.62
C MET A 287 -7.82 -15.50 -8.83
N VAL A 288 -8.67 -15.60 -9.87
CA VAL A 288 -9.33 -16.86 -10.24
C VAL A 288 -8.30 -17.91 -10.60
N GLY A 289 -7.32 -17.56 -11.43
CA GLY A 289 -6.23 -18.46 -11.80
C GLY A 289 -5.46 -18.97 -10.56
N ALA A 290 -5.15 -18.09 -9.61
CA ALA A 290 -4.50 -18.47 -8.36
C ALA A 290 -5.35 -19.42 -7.51
N SER A 291 -6.68 -19.21 -7.46
CA SER A 291 -7.60 -20.08 -6.70
C SER A 291 -7.72 -21.48 -7.30
N LEU A 292 -7.60 -21.61 -8.62
CA LEU A 292 -7.78 -22.87 -9.36
C LEU A 292 -6.43 -23.55 -9.67
N ALA A 293 -5.31 -22.90 -9.43
CA ALA A 293 -3.98 -23.40 -9.79
C ALA A 293 -3.66 -24.76 -9.12
N PRO A 294 -3.11 -25.72 -9.88
CA PRO A 294 -2.75 -27.04 -9.34
C PRO A 294 -1.37 -27.09 -8.64
N ASN A 295 -0.55 -26.03 -8.77
CA ASN A 295 0.80 -26.01 -8.23
C ASN A 295 1.25 -24.57 -7.85
N PRO A 296 2.27 -24.43 -6.98
CA PRO A 296 2.76 -23.15 -6.50
C PRO A 296 3.24 -22.19 -7.62
N ALA A 297 3.92 -22.72 -8.64
CA ALA A 297 4.46 -21.90 -9.72
C ALA A 297 3.36 -21.16 -10.49
N LEU A 298 2.24 -21.86 -10.75
CA LEU A 298 1.09 -21.27 -11.42
C LEU A 298 0.36 -20.26 -10.52
N VAL A 299 0.26 -20.53 -9.20
CA VAL A 299 -0.27 -19.54 -8.22
C VAL A 299 0.54 -18.25 -8.27
N ILE A 300 1.87 -18.36 -8.22
CA ILE A 300 2.79 -17.20 -8.26
C ILE A 300 2.61 -16.42 -9.57
N ALA A 301 2.56 -17.11 -10.72
CA ALA A 301 2.34 -16.48 -12.01
C ALA A 301 0.98 -15.77 -12.08
N CYS A 302 -0.08 -16.37 -11.52
CA CYS A 302 -1.41 -15.80 -11.47
C CYS A 302 -1.49 -14.58 -10.53
N PHE A 303 -0.78 -14.58 -9.38
CA PHE A 303 -0.64 -13.38 -8.57
C PHE A 303 0.15 -12.29 -9.31
N GLY A 304 1.19 -12.65 -10.08
CA GLY A 304 1.85 -11.70 -10.95
C GLY A 304 0.91 -11.06 -11.98
N LEU A 305 0.05 -11.87 -12.61
CA LEU A 305 -1.00 -11.36 -13.51
C LEU A 305 -1.97 -10.41 -12.77
N SER A 306 -2.38 -10.77 -11.55
CA SER A 306 -3.23 -9.91 -10.73
C SER A 306 -2.53 -8.58 -10.39
N GLY A 307 -1.24 -8.59 -10.09
CA GLY A 307 -0.44 -7.39 -9.83
C GLY A 307 -0.40 -6.41 -11.02
N LEU A 308 -0.33 -6.92 -12.27
CA LEU A 308 -0.45 -6.08 -13.46
C LEU A 308 -1.80 -5.34 -13.50
N GLY A 309 -2.88 -6.01 -13.09
CA GLY A 309 -4.22 -5.41 -13.09
C GLY A 309 -4.41 -4.40 -11.96
N VAL A 310 -4.08 -4.76 -10.72
CA VAL A 310 -4.37 -3.93 -9.53
C VAL A 310 -3.63 -2.59 -9.54
N ALA A 311 -2.46 -2.50 -10.17
CA ALA A 311 -1.49 -1.42 -10.05
C ALA A 311 -2.07 0.01 -10.17
N ASN A 312 -2.98 0.23 -11.13
CA ASN A 312 -3.53 1.56 -11.44
C ASN A 312 -4.98 1.75 -10.98
N MET A 313 -5.61 0.73 -10.38
CA MET A 313 -7.04 0.78 -10.08
C MET A 313 -7.36 1.84 -9.02
N VAL A 314 -6.64 1.83 -7.88
CA VAL A 314 -6.84 2.82 -6.80
C VAL A 314 -6.53 4.25 -7.26
N PRO A 315 -5.40 4.55 -7.93
CA PRO A 315 -5.13 5.90 -8.46
C PRO A 315 -6.23 6.44 -9.37
N ILE A 316 -6.81 5.61 -10.23
CA ILE A 316 -7.91 6.00 -11.13
C ILE A 316 -9.17 6.34 -10.33
N VAL A 317 -9.54 5.51 -9.36
CA VAL A 317 -10.71 5.73 -8.50
C VAL A 317 -10.56 7.02 -7.67
N LEU A 318 -9.38 7.28 -7.10
CA LEU A 318 -9.08 8.51 -6.35
C LEU A 318 -9.11 9.74 -7.25
N SER A 319 -8.60 9.64 -8.48
CA SER A 319 -8.69 10.72 -9.46
C SER A 319 -10.14 11.04 -9.82
N ALA A 320 -10.99 10.02 -10.01
CA ALA A 320 -12.41 10.22 -10.25
C ALA A 320 -13.12 10.90 -9.06
N ALA A 321 -12.74 10.53 -7.84
CA ALA A 321 -13.27 11.16 -6.62
C ALA A 321 -12.90 12.64 -6.51
N GLY A 322 -11.67 12.99 -6.89
CA GLY A 322 -11.17 14.37 -6.88
C GLY A 322 -11.84 15.28 -7.91
N ASN A 323 -12.28 14.70 -9.04
CA ASN A 323 -12.91 15.41 -10.14
C ASN A 323 -14.45 15.26 -10.16
N HIS A 324 -15.05 14.68 -9.12
CA HIS A 324 -16.49 14.42 -9.08
C HIS A 324 -17.29 15.70 -8.88
N PRO A 325 -18.26 16.05 -9.76
CA PRO A 325 -19.00 17.33 -9.71
C PRO A 325 -19.87 17.49 -8.46
N GLY A 326 -20.20 16.40 -7.76
CA GLY A 326 -21.05 16.42 -6.55
C GLY A 326 -20.30 16.58 -5.22
N ALA A 327 -18.98 16.77 -5.25
CA ALA A 327 -18.15 16.94 -4.05
C ALA A 327 -17.01 17.92 -4.30
N SER A 328 -16.54 18.63 -3.26
CA SER A 328 -15.26 19.30 -3.39
C SER A 328 -14.14 18.27 -3.55
N ALA A 329 -13.11 18.59 -4.34
CA ALA A 329 -12.00 17.65 -4.59
C ALA A 329 -11.42 17.08 -3.28
N GLY A 330 -11.25 17.91 -2.26
CA GLY A 330 -10.75 17.49 -0.96
C GLY A 330 -11.69 16.54 -0.21
N SER A 331 -13.01 16.82 -0.19
CA SER A 331 -13.98 15.96 0.52
C SER A 331 -14.22 14.65 -0.23
N GLY A 332 -14.20 14.67 -1.57
CA GLY A 332 -14.35 13.47 -2.39
C GLY A 332 -13.19 12.50 -2.18
N ILE A 333 -11.95 12.97 -2.33
CA ILE A 333 -10.74 12.17 -2.10
C ILE A 333 -10.72 11.63 -0.65
N ALA A 334 -10.97 12.49 0.35
CA ALA A 334 -10.95 12.07 1.74
C ALA A 334 -11.95 10.95 2.05
N THR A 335 -13.20 11.06 1.53
CA THR A 335 -14.23 10.03 1.73
C THR A 335 -13.83 8.70 1.08
N VAL A 336 -13.36 8.74 -0.16
CA VAL A 336 -12.96 7.55 -0.91
C VAL A 336 -11.74 6.89 -0.29
N THR A 337 -10.75 7.69 0.13
CA THR A 337 -9.56 7.19 0.84
C THR A 337 -9.95 6.52 2.14
N MET A 338 -10.81 7.15 2.95
CA MET A 338 -11.24 6.58 4.23
C MET A 338 -11.96 5.23 4.06
N LEU A 339 -12.87 5.13 3.07
CA LEU A 339 -13.55 3.87 2.76
C LEU A 339 -12.57 2.81 2.23
N GLY A 340 -11.64 3.19 1.35
CA GLY A 340 -10.61 2.29 0.86
C GLY A 340 -9.73 1.73 1.98
N TYR A 341 -9.22 2.59 2.84
CA TYR A 341 -8.37 2.17 3.98
C TYR A 341 -9.14 1.37 5.04
N SER A 342 -10.47 1.53 5.17
CA SER A 342 -11.26 0.63 6.03
C SER A 342 -11.19 -0.82 5.57
N GLY A 343 -11.00 -1.06 4.26
CA GLY A 343 -10.74 -2.38 3.71
C GLY A 343 -9.43 -2.98 4.21
N ILE A 344 -8.34 -2.21 4.19
CA ILE A 344 -7.05 -2.65 4.73
C ILE A 344 -7.17 -2.97 6.23
N LEU A 345 -8.02 -2.26 6.95
CA LEU A 345 -8.23 -2.49 8.38
C LEU A 345 -9.02 -3.79 8.65
N ILE A 346 -10.11 -4.03 7.91
CA ILE A 346 -11.06 -5.13 8.20
C ILE A 346 -10.67 -6.42 7.46
N ALA A 347 -10.13 -6.30 6.24
CA ALA A 347 -9.87 -7.43 5.36
C ALA A 347 -8.95 -8.51 5.98
N PRO A 348 -7.85 -8.20 6.69
CA PRO A 348 -6.96 -9.24 7.20
C PRO A 348 -7.67 -10.23 8.13
N SER A 349 -8.48 -9.74 9.08
CA SER A 349 -9.25 -10.62 9.96
C SER A 349 -10.35 -11.36 9.22
N GLY A 350 -11.04 -10.70 8.27
CA GLY A 350 -12.04 -11.34 7.43
C GLY A 350 -11.45 -12.42 6.52
N ILE A 351 -10.28 -12.18 5.93
CA ILE A 351 -9.57 -13.15 5.10
C ILE A 351 -9.06 -14.32 5.96
N GLY A 352 -8.50 -14.05 7.15
CA GLY A 352 -8.05 -15.10 8.08
C GLY A 352 -9.19 -16.00 8.50
N PHE A 353 -10.33 -15.42 8.88
CA PHE A 353 -11.54 -16.17 9.22
C PHE A 353 -12.03 -16.99 8.02
N ALA A 354 -12.14 -16.40 6.84
CA ALA A 354 -12.57 -17.11 5.62
C ALA A 354 -11.60 -18.26 5.27
N ALA A 355 -10.29 -18.01 5.33
CA ALA A 355 -9.27 -19.00 5.01
C ALA A 355 -9.35 -20.23 5.93
N GLU A 356 -9.63 -20.02 7.23
CA GLU A 356 -9.78 -21.11 8.21
C GLU A 356 -11.06 -21.92 7.97
N HIS A 357 -12.20 -21.29 7.55
CA HIS A 357 -13.49 -21.96 7.46
C HIS A 357 -13.84 -22.48 6.06
N ILE A 358 -13.45 -21.77 5.00
CA ILE A 358 -13.78 -22.12 3.60
C ILE A 358 -12.54 -22.37 2.72
N GLY A 359 -11.34 -22.28 3.30
CA GLY A 359 -10.07 -22.50 2.64
C GLY A 359 -9.57 -21.31 1.80
N TYR A 360 -8.26 -21.27 1.55
CA TYR A 360 -7.61 -20.20 0.78
C TYR A 360 -8.11 -20.10 -0.65
N ARG A 361 -8.33 -21.24 -1.33
CA ARG A 361 -8.80 -21.27 -2.74
C ARG A 361 -10.10 -20.51 -2.89
N THR A 362 -11.10 -20.85 -2.06
CA THR A 362 -12.41 -20.19 -2.07
C THR A 362 -12.29 -18.70 -1.71
N THR A 363 -11.44 -18.39 -0.74
CA THR A 363 -11.19 -17.00 -0.33
C THR A 363 -10.64 -16.16 -1.48
N TYR A 364 -9.62 -16.62 -2.21
CA TYR A 364 -9.09 -15.89 -3.37
C TYR A 364 -10.08 -15.82 -4.53
N PHE A 365 -10.94 -16.83 -4.69
CA PHE A 365 -12.04 -16.75 -5.66
C PHE A 365 -13.03 -15.63 -5.29
N VAL A 366 -13.40 -15.50 -4.02
CA VAL A 366 -14.27 -14.40 -3.54
C VAL A 366 -13.59 -13.03 -3.75
N LEU A 367 -12.28 -12.90 -3.50
CA LEU A 367 -11.54 -11.67 -3.79
C LEU A 367 -11.57 -11.32 -5.28
N ALA A 368 -11.55 -12.31 -6.17
CA ALA A 368 -11.70 -12.07 -7.61
C ALA A 368 -13.07 -11.46 -7.96
N LEU A 369 -14.16 -11.90 -7.28
CA LEU A 369 -15.49 -11.32 -7.49
C LEU A 369 -15.55 -9.83 -7.14
N LEU A 370 -14.83 -9.38 -6.10
CA LEU A 370 -14.73 -7.96 -5.77
C LEU A 370 -14.10 -7.15 -6.92
N LEU A 371 -13.06 -7.68 -7.54
CA LEU A 371 -12.40 -7.05 -8.70
C LEU A 371 -13.28 -7.03 -9.94
N LEU A 372 -14.09 -8.07 -10.16
CA LEU A 372 -15.08 -8.09 -11.23
C LEU A 372 -16.19 -7.04 -11.03
N VAL A 373 -16.62 -6.82 -9.79
CA VAL A 373 -17.56 -5.73 -9.46
C VAL A 373 -16.96 -4.38 -9.81
N VAL A 374 -15.66 -4.14 -9.50
CA VAL A 374 -14.97 -2.90 -9.89
C VAL A 374 -14.91 -2.76 -11.41
N ALA A 375 -14.58 -3.82 -12.15
CA ALA A 375 -14.56 -3.81 -13.60
C ALA A 375 -15.93 -3.49 -14.21
N ALA A 376 -17.01 -4.05 -13.64
CA ALA A 376 -18.38 -3.77 -14.05
C ALA A 376 -18.77 -2.30 -13.79
N LEU A 377 -18.33 -1.74 -12.65
CA LEU A 377 -18.58 -0.36 -12.26
C LEU A 377 -17.63 0.64 -12.90
N ALA A 378 -16.70 0.24 -13.78
CA ALA A 378 -15.66 1.11 -14.34
C ALA A 378 -16.20 2.39 -15.00
N GLY A 379 -17.43 2.39 -15.54
CA GLY A 379 -18.08 3.59 -16.06
C GLY A 379 -18.25 4.73 -15.04
N ARG A 380 -18.19 4.43 -13.73
CA ARG A 380 -18.32 5.43 -12.66
C ARG A 380 -17.08 6.31 -12.51
N VAL A 381 -15.95 5.93 -13.09
CA VAL A 381 -14.71 6.75 -13.03
C VAL A 381 -14.53 7.69 -14.22
N ALA A 382 -15.54 7.90 -15.07
CA ALA A 382 -15.46 8.79 -16.23
C ALA A 382 -15.00 10.22 -15.87
N ALA A 383 -15.33 10.72 -14.69
CA ALA A 383 -14.86 12.02 -14.20
C ALA A 383 -13.31 12.09 -14.07
N ALA A 384 -12.61 10.96 -14.05
CA ALA A 384 -11.15 10.93 -14.05
C ALA A 384 -10.54 11.33 -15.40
N ASP A 385 -11.28 11.28 -16.49
CA ASP A 385 -10.82 11.66 -17.84
C ASP A 385 -10.91 13.18 -18.08
N HIS A 386 -11.66 13.93 -17.26
CA HIS A 386 -11.86 15.37 -17.36
C HIS A 386 -10.87 16.14 -16.48
N ILE A 387 -9.57 15.97 -16.69
CA ILE A 387 -8.53 16.67 -15.91
C ILE A 387 -8.43 18.11 -16.44
N GLY A 388 -8.89 19.08 -15.64
CA GLY A 388 -8.69 20.51 -15.90
C GLY A 388 -9.82 21.24 -16.65
N GLU A 389 -10.91 20.60 -16.98
CA GLU A 389 -12.11 21.30 -17.44
C GLU A 389 -12.82 21.91 -16.23
N VAL A 390 -12.67 23.23 -16.03
CA VAL A 390 -13.53 23.99 -15.14
C VAL A 390 -14.96 23.82 -15.67
N PRO A 391 -15.94 23.35 -14.85
CA PRO A 391 -17.32 23.30 -15.31
C PRO A 391 -17.74 24.70 -15.75
N ALA A 392 -18.11 24.84 -17.00
CA ALA A 392 -18.78 26.05 -17.47
C ALA A 392 -20.01 26.20 -16.54
N THR A 393 -20.00 27.27 -15.74
CA THR A 393 -21.09 27.62 -14.85
C THR A 393 -22.38 27.77 -15.68
N ALA A 394 -23.32 26.86 -15.46
CA ALA A 394 -24.71 27.03 -15.86
C ALA A 394 -25.45 27.77 -14.78
#